data_cb29e091e3a8fc9a6b6112fbeaf90eb2
#
_entry.id   cb29e091e3a8fc9a6b6112fbeaf90eb2
#
_cell.length_a   1.000
_cell.length_b   1.000
_cell.length_c   1.000
_cell.angle_alpha   90.00
_cell.angle_beta   90.00
_cell.angle_gamma   90.00
#
_symmetry.space_group_name_H-M   'P 1'
#
loop_
_entity.id
_entity.type
_entity.pdbx_description
1 polymer ?
#
loop_
_entity_poly.entity_id
_entity_poly.type
_entity_poly.pdbx_seq_one_letter_code
_entity_poly.pdbx_strand_id
1 'polypeptide(L)'
;MNNPVTGSVLSGEVEPRLKKAGGRQCGCAARAPEPFNTMKALRLERYGPPEVLRMRRIPLPMPLPGEVRVKVRTIGINFPEVLSRMGIYGWAPKPPYTLGMEAYGEIDQLGNGVTGRSIGEPVIVGTQYGAYAECLCVPATRALAPPIGFTPEQSSAFLVNYLTAWIGLVKMARIMRSDTVVVTSAAGGVGSAVVQLAKGYGARVIGLAGSSKQEIVRSLGADEAIDYGQSDWVSKLRKATGGRGADVIFELVGGDVYAGCTKVIAPMGRIVVAGISGLRIQRRNPLSWLLAARKLPKPNLREMLMNSYGMMSFHIGRLFIEQGLDAGIWEDLIQFVESNGIKPFVSRVYEFDEIPEAHRALEARSTFGKVVARV
;
A
#
# COMPACT_ATOMS: atom_id res chain seq x y z
N MET A 1 -23.48 -43.02 -26.39
CA MET A 1 -22.25 -43.78 -26.66
C MET A 1 -21.24 -43.44 -25.60
N ASN A 2 -20.96 -44.42 -24.77
CA ASN A 2 -20.00 -44.63 -23.72
C ASN A 2 -18.61 -44.03 -23.97
N ASN A 3 -17.85 -43.44 -23.04
CA ASN A 3 -17.22 -44.14 -21.93
C ASN A 3 -16.55 -43.15 -20.94
N PRO A 4 -16.51 -43.42 -19.64
CA PRO A 4 -15.78 -42.66 -18.65
C PRO A 4 -14.38 -43.28 -18.46
N VAL A 5 -13.36 -42.42 -18.19
CA VAL A 5 -12.05 -42.86 -17.76
C VAL A 5 -11.82 -42.41 -16.31
N THR A 6 -11.95 -43.34 -15.42
CA THR A 6 -11.45 -43.28 -14.04
C THR A 6 -9.94 -43.58 -14.04
N GLY A 7 -9.13 -42.67 -13.50
CA GLY A 7 -7.71 -42.88 -13.25
C GLY A 7 -7.39 -42.62 -11.78
N SER A 8 -7.11 -43.75 -11.05
CA SER A 8 -6.70 -43.82 -9.66
C SER A 8 -5.32 -43.20 -9.45
N VAL A 9 -5.23 -42.31 -8.45
CA VAL A 9 -3.94 -41.79 -7.96
C VAL A 9 -3.38 -42.75 -6.93
N LEU A 10 -2.27 -43.36 -7.26
CA LEU A 10 -1.45 -44.14 -6.31
C LEU A 10 -0.56 -43.17 -5.51
N SER A 11 -0.72 -43.20 -4.20
CA SER A 11 0.18 -42.67 -3.20
C SER A 11 1.51 -43.45 -3.21
N GLY A 12 2.60 -42.77 -3.49
CA GLY A 12 3.96 -43.30 -3.36
C GLY A 12 4.75 -42.38 -2.44
N GLU A 13 4.84 -42.77 -1.17
CA GLU A 13 5.82 -42.22 -0.23
C GLU A 13 7.21 -42.76 -0.62
N VAL A 14 8.14 -41.87 -0.91
CA VAL A 14 9.56 -42.21 -1.09
C VAL A 14 10.34 -41.59 0.06
N GLU A 15 10.66 -42.39 1.05
CA GLU A 15 11.69 -42.06 2.04
C GLU A 15 13.09 -42.11 1.39
N PRO A 16 13.97 -41.13 1.60
CA PRO A 16 15.36 -41.25 1.22
C PRO A 16 16.17 -41.91 2.35
N ARG A 17 16.65 -43.10 2.07
CA ARG A 17 17.67 -43.83 2.90
C ARG A 17 18.97 -43.02 2.95
N LEU A 18 19.32 -42.52 4.12
CA LEU A 18 20.63 -41.96 4.43
C LEU A 18 21.69 -43.08 4.45
N LYS A 19 22.57 -43.12 3.45
CA LYS A 19 23.81 -43.87 3.50
C LYS A 19 24.82 -43.10 4.36
N LYS A 20 25.26 -43.71 5.46
CA LYS A 20 26.41 -43.27 6.23
C LYS A 20 27.67 -43.46 5.36
N ALA A 21 28.29 -42.36 4.97
CA ALA A 21 29.67 -42.35 4.50
C ALA A 21 30.50 -41.62 5.56
N GLY A 22 31.39 -42.34 6.19
CA GLY A 22 32.34 -41.80 7.15
C GLY A 22 33.46 -41.05 6.45
N GLY A 23 33.96 -40.02 7.10
CA GLY A 23 35.31 -39.59 6.82
C GLY A 23 35.52 -38.08 6.68
N ARG A 24 36.22 -37.56 7.68
CA ARG A 24 37.03 -36.32 7.75
C ARG A 24 36.26 -35.04 8.03
N GLN A 25 36.24 -34.68 9.29
CA GLN A 25 36.09 -33.34 9.77
C GLN A 25 37.17 -32.42 9.17
N CYS A 26 36.85 -31.70 8.10
CA CYS A 26 37.55 -30.47 7.78
C CYS A 26 36.94 -29.40 8.67
N GLY A 27 37.68 -28.99 9.68
CA GLY A 27 37.30 -27.86 10.57
C GLY A 27 37.35 -26.51 9.82
N CYS A 28 36.30 -26.19 9.08
CA CYS A 28 35.96 -24.82 8.78
C CYS A 28 35.19 -24.28 9.97
N ALA A 29 35.91 -23.74 10.96
CA ALA A 29 35.31 -22.88 11.95
C ALA A 29 34.58 -21.76 11.18
N ALA A 30 33.26 -21.76 11.23
CA ALA A 30 32.47 -20.63 10.75
C ALA A 30 32.98 -19.41 11.52
N ARG A 31 33.71 -18.52 10.81
CA ARG A 31 34.09 -17.21 11.36
C ARG A 31 32.81 -16.56 11.87
N ALA A 32 32.79 -16.25 13.17
CA ALA A 32 31.76 -15.37 13.73
C ALA A 32 31.71 -14.11 12.86
N PRO A 33 30.53 -13.60 12.49
CA PRO A 33 30.42 -12.43 11.64
C PRO A 33 31.17 -11.26 12.30
N GLU A 34 32.03 -10.61 11.53
CA GLU A 34 32.81 -9.48 12.00
C GLU A 34 31.85 -8.38 12.53
N PRO A 35 32.14 -7.71 13.66
CA PRO A 35 31.25 -6.78 14.33
C PRO A 35 30.89 -5.54 13.48
N PHE A 36 31.50 -5.33 12.33
CA PHE A 36 31.30 -4.16 11.45
C PHE A 36 30.25 -4.36 10.33
N ASN A 37 29.64 -5.52 10.19
CA ASN A 37 28.73 -5.82 9.08
C ASN A 37 27.28 -5.98 9.52
N THR A 38 26.81 -5.11 10.41
CA THR A 38 25.42 -5.12 10.91
C THR A 38 24.78 -3.75 10.71
N MET A 39 23.45 -3.75 10.57
CA MET A 39 22.61 -2.57 10.45
C MET A 39 21.47 -2.58 11.47
N LYS A 40 20.88 -1.42 11.72
CA LYS A 40 19.64 -1.32 12.49
C LYS A 40 18.43 -1.65 11.63
N ALA A 41 17.49 -2.40 12.20
CA ALA A 41 16.20 -2.67 11.60
C ALA A 41 15.11 -2.74 12.68
N LEU A 42 13.93 -2.24 12.35
CA LEU A 42 12.76 -2.33 13.24
C LEU A 42 11.98 -3.60 12.91
N ARG A 43 12.08 -4.59 13.79
CA ARG A 43 11.52 -5.92 13.59
C ARG A 43 10.19 -6.12 14.28
N LEU A 44 9.32 -6.83 13.61
CA LEU A 44 8.11 -7.41 14.20
C LEU A 44 8.45 -8.80 14.73
N GLU A 45 8.64 -8.90 16.05
CA GLU A 45 8.99 -10.17 16.71
C GLU A 45 7.75 -11.07 16.92
N ARG A 46 6.58 -10.44 17.13
CA ARG A 46 5.29 -11.10 17.32
C ARG A 46 4.17 -10.12 16.99
N TYR A 47 2.98 -10.63 16.70
CA TYR A 47 1.81 -9.76 16.52
C TYR A 47 1.39 -9.10 17.85
N GLY A 48 0.93 -7.83 17.76
CA GLY A 48 0.50 -7.11 18.96
C GLY A 48 0.38 -5.59 18.79
N PRO A 49 0.38 -4.85 19.90
CA PRO A 49 0.37 -3.39 19.91
C PRO A 49 1.70 -2.81 19.37
N PRO A 50 1.80 -1.49 19.13
CA PRO A 50 2.99 -0.88 18.52
C PRO A 50 4.32 -1.23 19.19
N GLU A 51 4.33 -1.45 20.47
CA GLU A 51 5.51 -1.80 21.29
C GLU A 51 6.13 -3.17 20.96
N VAL A 52 5.47 -4.00 20.13
CA VAL A 52 6.07 -5.26 19.67
C VAL A 52 7.10 -5.02 18.58
N LEU A 53 7.12 -3.84 17.96
CA LEU A 53 8.18 -3.41 17.06
C LEU A 53 9.43 -3.13 17.87
N ARG A 54 10.53 -3.82 17.55
CA ARG A 54 11.77 -3.71 18.32
C ARG A 54 12.94 -3.40 17.39
N MET A 55 13.71 -2.37 17.75
CA MET A 55 14.98 -2.10 17.09
C MET A 55 15.94 -3.27 17.36
N ARG A 56 16.54 -3.79 16.29
CA ARG A 56 17.54 -4.87 16.33
C ARG A 56 18.71 -4.54 15.44
N ARG A 57 19.88 -5.03 15.81
CA ARG A 57 20.99 -5.16 14.88
C ARG A 57 20.87 -6.49 14.15
N ILE A 58 20.88 -6.43 12.82
CA ILE A 58 20.81 -7.60 11.94
C ILE A 58 21.97 -7.53 10.95
N PRO A 59 22.35 -8.66 10.33
CA PRO A 59 23.38 -8.65 9.29
C PRO A 59 23.02 -7.64 8.16
N LEU A 60 24.02 -6.90 7.71
CA LEU A 60 23.89 -6.05 6.53
C LEU A 60 23.64 -6.94 5.31
N PRO A 61 22.54 -6.75 4.55
CA PRO A 61 22.24 -7.61 3.42
C PRO A 61 23.23 -7.37 2.26
N MET A 62 23.55 -8.43 1.55
CA MET A 62 24.32 -8.37 0.31
C MET A 62 23.38 -8.59 -0.87
N PRO A 63 23.46 -7.75 -1.93
CA PRO A 63 22.60 -7.90 -3.09
C PRO A 63 22.90 -9.19 -3.85
N LEU A 64 21.87 -9.96 -4.16
CA LEU A 64 21.96 -11.12 -5.04
C LEU A 64 22.15 -10.68 -6.51
N PRO A 65 22.49 -11.59 -7.45
CA PRO A 65 22.52 -11.27 -8.87
C PRO A 65 21.22 -10.63 -9.33
N GLY A 66 21.30 -9.48 -10.02
CA GLY A 66 20.13 -8.71 -10.47
C GLY A 66 19.50 -7.80 -9.42
N GLU A 67 19.99 -7.77 -8.18
CA GLU A 67 19.54 -6.88 -7.12
C GLU A 67 20.46 -5.67 -6.93
N VAL A 68 19.89 -4.64 -6.33
CA VAL A 68 20.65 -3.49 -5.79
C VAL A 68 20.42 -3.40 -4.29
N ARG A 69 21.46 -2.97 -3.54
CA ARG A 69 21.28 -2.58 -2.15
C ARG A 69 21.08 -1.06 -2.10
N VAL A 70 20.08 -0.65 -1.33
CA VAL A 70 19.71 0.74 -1.14
C VAL A 70 19.96 1.14 0.30
N LYS A 71 20.76 2.20 0.51
CA LYS A 71 20.91 2.88 1.79
C LYS A 71 19.71 3.80 1.99
N VAL A 72 18.86 3.44 2.95
CA VAL A 72 17.59 4.12 3.22
C VAL A 72 17.84 5.49 3.85
N ARG A 73 17.12 6.50 3.40
CA ARG A 73 17.08 7.86 3.96
C ARG A 73 15.76 8.16 4.63
N THR A 74 14.67 7.77 3.97
CA THR A 74 13.30 7.95 4.49
C THR A 74 12.43 6.75 4.16
N ILE A 75 11.44 6.51 5.01
CA ILE A 75 10.52 5.38 4.94
C ILE A 75 9.08 5.91 4.90
N GLY A 76 8.29 5.45 3.95
CA GLY A 76 6.85 5.71 3.91
C GLY A 76 6.09 4.72 4.79
N ILE A 77 5.29 5.21 5.73
CA ILE A 77 4.53 4.35 6.65
C ILE A 77 3.10 4.20 6.14
N ASN A 78 2.62 2.96 6.07
CA ASN A 78 1.35 2.58 5.46
C ASN A 78 0.40 1.88 6.44
N PHE A 79 -0.90 2.03 6.24
CA PHE A 79 -1.90 1.35 7.07
C PHE A 79 -1.84 -0.19 6.98
N PRO A 80 -1.57 -0.83 5.82
CA PRO A 80 -1.32 -2.27 5.75
C PRO A 80 -0.22 -2.79 6.68
N GLU A 81 0.78 -1.98 7.01
CA GLU A 81 1.83 -2.34 7.97
C GLU A 81 1.30 -2.38 9.41
N VAL A 82 0.34 -1.51 9.75
CA VAL A 82 -0.41 -1.60 11.02
C VAL A 82 -1.20 -2.91 11.07
N LEU A 83 -1.91 -3.26 9.97
CA LEU A 83 -2.64 -4.52 9.88
C LEU A 83 -1.71 -5.75 9.93
N SER A 84 -0.52 -5.65 9.32
CA SER A 84 0.52 -6.69 9.37
C SER A 84 1.01 -6.90 10.80
N ARG A 85 1.31 -5.81 11.52
CA ARG A 85 1.69 -5.84 12.93
C ARG A 85 0.61 -6.46 13.82
N MET A 86 -0.65 -6.19 13.52
CA MET A 86 -1.80 -6.77 14.23
C MET A 86 -2.05 -8.25 13.86
N GLY A 87 -1.42 -8.75 12.78
CA GLY A 87 -1.58 -10.13 12.29
C GLY A 87 -2.91 -10.39 11.59
N ILE A 88 -3.46 -9.36 10.94
CA ILE A 88 -4.73 -9.40 10.18
C ILE A 88 -4.55 -9.06 8.70
N TYR A 89 -3.31 -8.88 8.24
CA TYR A 89 -2.99 -8.66 6.83
C TYR A 89 -2.47 -9.93 6.18
N GLY A 90 -3.31 -10.60 5.40
CA GLY A 90 -3.05 -11.94 4.88
C GLY A 90 -1.89 -12.04 3.86
N TRP A 91 -1.39 -10.92 3.33
CA TRP A 91 -0.26 -10.90 2.41
C TRP A 91 1.10 -10.79 3.13
N ALA A 92 1.12 -10.40 4.41
CA ALA A 92 2.34 -10.30 5.20
C ALA A 92 2.87 -11.68 5.64
N PRO A 93 4.20 -11.86 5.75
CA PRO A 93 4.78 -13.08 6.31
C PRO A 93 4.46 -13.22 7.80
N LYS A 94 4.73 -14.41 8.35
CA LYS A 94 4.64 -14.61 9.81
C LYS A 94 5.87 -14.03 10.49
N PRO A 95 5.72 -13.41 11.69
CA PRO A 95 6.87 -12.98 12.49
C PRO A 95 7.81 -14.15 12.84
N PRO A 96 9.12 -13.89 13.01
CA PRO A 96 9.77 -12.58 13.06
C PRO A 96 10.23 -12.09 11.68
N TYR A 97 10.00 -10.81 11.37
CA TYR A 97 10.51 -10.18 10.13
C TYR A 97 10.62 -8.65 10.29
N THR A 98 11.33 -7.98 9.36
CA THR A 98 11.37 -6.51 9.29
C THR A 98 10.18 -6.00 8.48
N LEU A 99 9.38 -5.10 9.05
CA LEU A 99 8.26 -4.44 8.34
C LEU A 99 8.76 -3.45 7.28
N GLY A 100 7.83 -2.74 6.65
CA GLY A 100 8.08 -1.65 5.71
C GLY A 100 7.87 -2.07 4.26
N MET A 101 7.05 -1.30 3.52
CA MET A 101 6.67 -1.59 2.15
C MET A 101 7.28 -0.64 1.13
N GLU A 102 7.72 0.55 1.56
CA GLU A 102 8.36 1.52 0.67
C GLU A 102 9.38 2.36 1.42
N ALA A 103 10.41 2.77 0.69
CA ALA A 103 11.45 3.68 1.17
C ALA A 103 12.02 4.52 0.02
N TYR A 104 12.71 5.58 0.37
CA TYR A 104 13.58 6.34 -0.50
C TYR A 104 15.01 6.28 0.03
N GLY A 105 15.97 6.17 -0.86
CA GLY A 105 17.39 6.16 -0.52
C GLY A 105 18.26 6.20 -1.74
N GLU A 106 19.52 5.81 -1.57
CA GLU A 106 20.55 5.80 -2.63
C GLU A 106 21.08 4.38 -2.80
N ILE A 107 21.33 3.97 -4.03
CA ILE A 107 21.99 2.69 -4.31
C ILE A 107 23.42 2.76 -3.76
N ASP A 108 23.78 1.87 -2.84
CA ASP A 108 25.13 1.82 -2.26
C ASP A 108 25.92 0.57 -2.70
N GLN A 109 25.24 -0.43 -3.30
CA GLN A 109 25.89 -1.60 -3.86
C GLN A 109 25.06 -2.23 -4.99
N LEU A 110 25.75 -2.72 -6.03
CA LEU A 110 25.16 -3.44 -7.15
C LEU A 110 25.46 -4.93 -7.03
N GLY A 111 24.45 -5.76 -7.24
CA GLY A 111 24.64 -7.20 -7.42
C GLY A 111 25.15 -7.55 -8.81
N ASN A 112 25.67 -8.77 -8.96
CA ASN A 112 26.19 -9.24 -10.24
C ASN A 112 25.13 -9.16 -11.34
N GLY A 113 25.52 -8.71 -12.54
CA GLY A 113 24.65 -8.64 -13.71
C GLY A 113 23.70 -7.44 -13.73
N VAL A 114 23.73 -6.55 -12.74
CA VAL A 114 22.98 -5.30 -12.78
C VAL A 114 23.63 -4.34 -13.77
N THR A 115 22.86 -3.87 -14.74
CA THR A 115 23.26 -2.87 -15.75
C THR A 115 22.30 -1.67 -15.70
N GLY A 116 22.76 -0.50 -16.16
CA GLY A 116 21.91 0.71 -16.23
C GLY A 116 21.59 1.33 -14.87
N ARG A 117 22.32 0.96 -13.81
CA ARG A 117 22.24 1.56 -12.48
C ARG A 117 23.61 2.03 -12.01
N SER A 118 23.65 3.01 -11.11
CA SER A 118 24.88 3.58 -10.57
C SER A 118 24.85 3.67 -9.05
N ILE A 119 26.03 3.52 -8.41
CA ILE A 119 26.16 3.81 -6.98
C ILE A 119 25.96 5.31 -6.77
N GLY A 120 25.18 5.66 -5.72
CA GLY A 120 24.75 7.02 -5.43
C GLY A 120 23.46 7.44 -6.14
N GLU A 121 22.90 6.60 -7.01
CA GLU A 121 21.64 6.87 -7.70
C GLU A 121 20.48 6.96 -6.70
N PRO A 122 19.71 8.07 -6.69
CA PRO A 122 18.53 8.20 -5.82
C PRO A 122 17.39 7.35 -6.35
N VAL A 123 16.76 6.56 -5.46
CA VAL A 123 15.68 5.65 -5.84
C VAL A 123 14.56 5.59 -4.81
N ILE A 124 13.34 5.42 -5.30
CA ILE A 124 12.19 4.95 -4.52
C ILE A 124 12.11 3.44 -4.67
N VAL A 125 11.97 2.72 -3.57
CA VAL A 125 11.86 1.26 -3.59
C VAL A 125 10.52 0.79 -3.06
N GLY A 126 9.97 -0.24 -3.70
CA GLY A 126 8.78 -0.95 -3.26
C GLY A 126 9.08 -2.39 -2.94
N THR A 127 8.58 -2.88 -1.80
CA THR A 127 8.80 -4.25 -1.34
C THR A 127 7.57 -4.77 -0.58
N GLN A 128 7.48 -6.08 -0.40
CA GLN A 128 6.46 -6.68 0.45
C GLN A 128 6.72 -6.39 1.94
N TYR A 129 7.99 -6.38 2.34
CA TYR A 129 8.49 -6.13 3.69
C TYR A 129 9.98 -5.80 3.63
N GLY A 130 10.56 -5.32 4.72
CA GLY A 130 12.01 -5.11 4.84
C GLY A 130 12.44 -3.65 4.84
N ALA A 131 11.57 -2.69 4.48
CA ALA A 131 11.98 -1.28 4.35
C ALA A 131 12.20 -0.56 5.69
N TYR A 132 11.78 -1.12 6.83
CA TYR A 132 12.08 -0.53 8.14
C TYR A 132 13.50 -0.92 8.60
N ALA A 133 14.50 -0.53 7.81
CA ALA A 133 15.91 -0.85 8.01
C ALA A 133 16.81 0.25 7.44
N GLU A 134 18.07 0.33 7.90
CA GLU A 134 19.07 1.25 7.35
C GLU A 134 19.45 0.91 5.90
N CYS A 135 19.36 -0.37 5.51
CA CYS A 135 19.58 -0.84 4.14
C CYS A 135 18.61 -1.97 3.79
N LEU A 136 18.28 -2.09 2.50
CA LEU A 136 17.55 -3.24 1.97
C LEU A 136 18.05 -3.59 0.56
N CYS A 137 17.93 -4.87 0.19
CA CYS A 137 18.16 -5.33 -1.18
C CYS A 137 16.83 -5.55 -1.89
N VAL A 138 16.75 -5.10 -3.13
CA VAL A 138 15.59 -5.27 -4.01
C VAL A 138 16.06 -5.60 -5.44
N PRO A 139 15.27 -6.31 -6.26
CA PRO A 139 15.51 -6.39 -7.69
C PRO A 139 15.70 -4.99 -8.29
N ALA A 140 16.69 -4.82 -9.16
CA ALA A 140 17.01 -3.52 -9.78
C ALA A 140 15.80 -2.87 -10.49
N THR A 141 14.86 -3.69 -10.96
CA THR A 141 13.59 -3.25 -11.57
C THR A 141 12.60 -2.63 -10.59
N ARG A 142 12.78 -2.81 -9.28
CA ARG A 142 11.96 -2.22 -8.21
C ARG A 142 12.59 -1.00 -7.55
N ALA A 143 13.77 -0.61 -7.99
CA ALA A 143 14.41 0.64 -7.65
C ALA A 143 14.01 1.68 -8.72
N LEU A 144 13.03 2.51 -8.42
CA LEU A 144 12.39 3.43 -9.36
C LEU A 144 12.94 4.84 -9.18
N ALA A 145 13.09 5.58 -10.29
CA ALA A 145 13.50 6.97 -10.22
C ALA A 145 12.42 7.81 -9.49
N PRO A 146 12.79 8.71 -8.56
CA PRO A 146 11.84 9.65 -7.97
C PRO A 146 11.46 10.76 -8.97
N PRO A 147 10.26 11.36 -8.85
CA PRO A 147 9.92 12.56 -9.62
C PRO A 147 10.87 13.72 -9.32
N ILE A 148 11.13 14.55 -10.33
CA ILE A 148 12.06 15.68 -10.23
C ILE A 148 11.58 16.69 -9.17
N GLY A 149 12.48 17.13 -8.31
CA GLY A 149 12.20 18.14 -7.29
C GLY A 149 11.39 17.68 -6.08
N PHE A 150 11.26 16.36 -5.88
CA PHE A 150 10.72 15.82 -4.64
C PHE A 150 11.79 15.83 -3.53
N THR A 151 11.36 16.13 -2.31
CA THR A 151 12.21 15.90 -1.12
C THR A 151 12.29 14.40 -0.81
N PRO A 152 13.26 13.95 0.02
CA PRO A 152 13.33 12.56 0.48
C PRO A 152 12.01 12.08 1.08
N GLU A 153 11.34 12.91 1.89
CA GLU A 153 10.08 12.59 2.53
C GLU A 153 8.94 12.47 1.50
N GLN A 154 8.89 13.36 0.50
CA GLN A 154 7.92 13.26 -0.59
C GLN A 154 8.16 12.01 -1.43
N SER A 155 9.42 11.66 -1.69
CA SER A 155 9.79 10.47 -2.45
C SER A 155 9.33 9.18 -1.75
N SER A 156 9.56 9.03 -0.45
CA SER A 156 9.07 7.88 0.32
C SER A 156 7.57 7.88 0.58
N ALA A 157 6.88 9.00 0.33
CA ALA A 157 5.43 9.14 0.45
C ALA A 157 4.67 8.79 -0.84
N PHE A 158 5.39 8.51 -1.94
CA PHE A 158 4.83 8.54 -3.29
C PHE A 158 4.35 7.18 -3.78
N LEU A 159 5.20 6.14 -3.77
CA LEU A 159 4.96 4.90 -4.49
C LEU A 159 3.62 4.26 -4.14
N VAL A 160 3.43 3.86 -2.89
CA VAL A 160 2.22 3.12 -2.50
C VAL A 160 0.96 3.95 -2.72
N ASN A 161 0.98 5.23 -2.34
CA ASN A 161 -0.21 6.07 -2.39
C ASN A 161 -0.59 6.47 -3.81
N TYR A 162 0.37 7.01 -4.57
CA TYR A 162 0.08 7.55 -5.90
C TYR A 162 -0.08 6.46 -6.94
N LEU A 163 0.67 5.35 -6.84
CA LEU A 163 0.47 4.22 -7.72
C LEU A 163 -0.88 3.53 -7.47
N THR A 164 -1.31 3.43 -6.21
CA THR A 164 -2.66 2.94 -5.88
C THR A 164 -3.73 3.86 -6.48
N ALA A 165 -3.59 5.18 -6.29
CA ALA A 165 -4.52 6.16 -6.84
C ALA A 165 -4.54 6.13 -8.38
N TRP A 166 -3.37 6.06 -9.02
CA TRP A 166 -3.22 6.03 -10.47
C TRP A 166 -3.86 4.79 -11.10
N ILE A 167 -3.54 3.60 -10.58
CA ILE A 167 -4.13 2.36 -11.09
C ILE A 167 -5.65 2.39 -10.95
N GLY A 168 -6.16 2.78 -9.78
CA GLY A 168 -7.59 2.82 -9.55
C GLY A 168 -8.32 3.84 -10.40
N LEU A 169 -7.83 5.07 -10.49
CA LEU A 169 -8.47 6.14 -11.26
C LEU A 169 -8.27 5.98 -12.76
N VAL A 170 -7.01 5.79 -13.19
CA VAL A 170 -6.65 5.89 -14.61
C VAL A 170 -6.79 4.56 -15.31
N LYS A 171 -6.16 3.51 -14.79
CA LYS A 171 -6.13 2.22 -15.50
C LYS A 171 -7.44 1.44 -15.34
N MET A 172 -8.09 1.52 -14.17
CA MET A 172 -9.34 0.78 -13.92
C MET A 172 -10.59 1.63 -14.18
N ALA A 173 -10.76 2.75 -13.47
CA ALA A 173 -11.95 3.60 -13.63
C ALA A 173 -11.95 4.40 -14.94
N ARG A 174 -10.80 4.60 -15.59
CA ARG A 174 -10.65 5.40 -16.81
C ARG A 174 -11.28 6.79 -16.61
N ILE A 175 -10.77 7.52 -15.61
CA ILE A 175 -11.26 8.84 -15.23
C ILE A 175 -11.32 9.78 -16.45
N MET A 176 -12.39 10.57 -16.52
CA MET A 176 -12.62 11.60 -17.53
C MET A 176 -12.73 12.99 -16.88
N ARG A 177 -12.40 14.03 -17.64
CA ARG A 177 -12.53 15.43 -17.18
C ARG A 177 -13.95 15.79 -16.74
N SER A 178 -14.96 15.18 -17.34
CA SER A 178 -16.38 15.40 -17.01
C SER A 178 -16.86 14.67 -15.77
N ASP A 179 -16.03 13.77 -15.20
CA ASP A 179 -16.45 12.95 -14.07
C ASP A 179 -16.59 13.75 -12.76
N THR A 180 -17.58 13.39 -11.98
CA THR A 180 -17.66 13.73 -10.56
C THR A 180 -17.09 12.55 -9.77
N VAL A 181 -15.95 12.77 -9.11
CA VAL A 181 -15.22 11.77 -8.34
C VAL A 181 -15.51 11.96 -6.85
N VAL A 182 -16.01 10.93 -6.20
CA VAL A 182 -16.18 10.86 -4.74
C VAL A 182 -15.02 10.05 -4.15
N VAL A 183 -14.34 10.60 -3.16
CA VAL A 183 -13.18 9.98 -2.52
C VAL A 183 -13.46 9.77 -1.05
N THR A 184 -13.53 8.53 -0.58
CA THR A 184 -13.65 8.23 0.85
C THR A 184 -12.29 8.27 1.53
N SER A 185 -12.23 8.60 2.82
CA SER A 185 -10.96 8.86 3.52
C SER A 185 -10.06 9.85 2.78
N ALA A 186 -10.65 10.91 2.21
CA ALA A 186 -9.99 11.87 1.31
C ALA A 186 -8.77 12.57 1.92
N ALA A 187 -8.73 12.71 3.25
CA ALA A 187 -7.58 13.27 3.97
C ALA A 187 -6.47 12.24 4.27
N GLY A 188 -6.65 10.95 3.97
CA GLY A 188 -5.65 9.90 4.21
C GLY A 188 -4.56 9.85 3.12
N GLY A 189 -3.56 8.97 3.28
CA GLY A 189 -2.45 8.88 2.34
C GLY A 189 -2.89 8.63 0.89
N VAL A 190 -3.61 7.54 0.62
CA VAL A 190 -4.14 7.24 -0.72
C VAL A 190 -5.23 8.24 -1.11
N GLY A 191 -6.12 8.61 -0.18
CA GLY A 191 -7.21 9.55 -0.48
C GLY A 191 -6.72 10.92 -0.95
N SER A 192 -5.66 11.46 -0.34
CA SER A 192 -5.05 12.73 -0.76
C SER A 192 -4.45 12.63 -2.17
N ALA A 193 -3.80 11.51 -2.50
CA ALA A 193 -3.29 11.26 -3.84
C ALA A 193 -4.43 11.18 -4.87
N VAL A 194 -5.54 10.49 -4.53
CA VAL A 194 -6.73 10.42 -5.41
C VAL A 194 -7.32 11.81 -5.66
N VAL A 195 -7.47 12.63 -4.62
CA VAL A 195 -7.96 14.01 -4.76
C VAL A 195 -7.08 14.80 -5.72
N GLN A 196 -5.77 14.82 -5.51
CA GLN A 196 -4.84 15.57 -6.34
C GLN A 196 -4.80 15.07 -7.78
N LEU A 197 -4.73 13.76 -8.01
CA LEU A 197 -4.72 13.21 -9.36
C LEU A 197 -6.04 13.49 -10.09
N ALA A 198 -7.20 13.30 -9.45
CA ALA A 198 -8.49 13.60 -10.06
C ALA A 198 -8.64 15.10 -10.43
N LYS A 199 -8.13 15.99 -9.59
CA LYS A 199 -8.07 17.43 -9.92
C LYS A 199 -7.13 17.74 -11.08
N GLY A 200 -5.96 17.07 -11.14
CA GLY A 200 -5.04 17.17 -12.28
C GLY A 200 -5.69 16.73 -13.61
N TYR A 201 -6.59 15.76 -13.56
CA TYR A 201 -7.42 15.37 -14.72
C TYR A 201 -8.52 16.41 -15.07
N GLY A 202 -8.77 17.40 -14.20
CA GLY A 202 -9.82 18.39 -14.35
C GLY A 202 -11.21 17.90 -13.94
N ALA A 203 -11.32 16.78 -13.25
CA ALA A 203 -12.57 16.25 -12.72
C ALA A 203 -13.08 17.09 -11.53
N ARG A 204 -14.37 17.01 -11.28
CA ARG A 204 -14.95 17.53 -10.05
C ARG A 204 -14.75 16.54 -8.92
N VAL A 205 -14.23 16.99 -7.78
CA VAL A 205 -13.86 16.10 -6.66
C VAL A 205 -14.64 16.46 -5.40
N ILE A 206 -15.30 15.45 -4.81
CA ILE A 206 -15.99 15.55 -3.53
C ILE A 206 -15.26 14.62 -2.55
N GLY A 207 -14.63 15.18 -1.53
CA GLY A 207 -13.89 14.42 -0.53
C GLY A 207 -14.72 14.10 0.70
N LEU A 208 -14.75 12.85 1.11
CA LEU A 208 -15.38 12.40 2.35
C LEU A 208 -14.32 12.22 3.44
N ALA A 209 -14.42 12.97 4.53
CA ALA A 209 -13.48 12.91 5.66
C ALA A 209 -14.18 13.33 6.95
N GLY A 210 -13.59 13.03 8.12
CA GLY A 210 -14.12 13.52 9.40
C GLY A 210 -14.06 15.04 9.53
N SER A 211 -14.87 15.62 10.43
CA SER A 211 -15.06 17.08 10.58
C SER A 211 -13.75 17.87 10.71
N SER A 212 -12.80 17.40 11.49
CA SER A 212 -11.51 18.07 11.70
C SER A 212 -10.57 18.09 10.49
N LYS A 213 -10.91 17.36 9.41
CA LYS A 213 -10.07 17.20 8.22
C LYS A 213 -10.65 17.85 6.96
N GLN A 214 -11.77 18.53 7.08
CA GLN A 214 -12.49 19.11 5.93
C GLN A 214 -11.66 20.19 5.20
N GLU A 215 -11.00 21.06 5.96
CA GLU A 215 -10.16 22.13 5.41
C GLU A 215 -8.96 21.56 4.66
N ILE A 216 -8.32 20.54 5.20
CA ILE A 216 -7.22 19.84 4.53
C ILE A 216 -7.68 19.23 3.19
N VAL A 217 -8.86 18.62 3.15
CA VAL A 217 -9.41 18.03 1.93
C VAL A 217 -9.63 19.10 0.85
N ARG A 218 -10.13 20.28 1.24
CA ARG A 218 -10.28 21.42 0.30
C ARG A 218 -8.94 21.97 -0.16
N SER A 219 -7.96 22.10 0.73
CA SER A 219 -6.61 22.58 0.37
C SER A 219 -5.87 21.63 -0.59
N LEU A 220 -6.20 20.33 -0.60
CA LEU A 220 -5.71 19.37 -1.56
C LEU A 220 -6.36 19.50 -2.96
N GLY A 221 -7.36 20.37 -3.11
CA GLY A 221 -8.03 20.65 -4.37
C GLY A 221 -9.44 20.07 -4.50
N ALA A 222 -10.01 19.44 -3.47
CA ALA A 222 -11.40 19.00 -3.54
C ALA A 222 -12.35 20.19 -3.65
N ASP A 223 -13.33 20.11 -4.56
CA ASP A 223 -14.34 21.15 -4.77
C ASP A 223 -15.32 21.23 -3.60
N GLU A 224 -15.60 20.07 -2.99
CA GLU A 224 -16.41 19.96 -1.78
C GLU A 224 -15.80 18.94 -0.81
N ALA A 225 -16.03 19.16 0.49
CA ALA A 225 -15.65 18.23 1.53
C ALA A 225 -16.85 17.97 2.44
N ILE A 226 -17.19 16.68 2.66
CA ILE A 226 -18.37 16.26 3.42
C ILE A 226 -17.94 15.38 4.59
N ASP A 227 -18.47 15.66 5.77
CA ASP A 227 -18.23 14.86 6.96
C ASP A 227 -19.19 13.66 6.99
N TYR A 228 -18.65 12.47 6.75
CA TYR A 228 -19.41 11.21 6.82
C TYR A 228 -19.77 10.78 8.26
N GLY A 229 -19.32 11.50 9.28
CA GLY A 229 -19.76 11.32 10.67
C GLY A 229 -21.14 11.93 10.96
N GLN A 230 -21.64 12.81 10.10
CA GLN A 230 -22.96 13.43 10.24
C GLN A 230 -24.05 12.46 9.75
N SER A 231 -25.22 12.48 10.37
CA SER A 231 -26.33 11.58 10.01
C SER A 231 -26.90 11.84 8.61
N ASP A 232 -26.80 13.07 8.10
CA ASP A 232 -27.33 13.53 6.83
C ASP A 232 -26.32 13.52 5.66
N TRP A 233 -25.12 12.95 5.87
CA TRP A 233 -24.02 13.01 4.90
C TRP A 233 -24.36 12.46 3.52
N VAL A 234 -25.19 11.39 3.46
CA VAL A 234 -25.62 10.80 2.17
C VAL A 234 -26.52 11.77 1.40
N SER A 235 -27.39 12.50 2.10
CA SER A 235 -28.24 13.53 1.50
C SER A 235 -27.40 14.71 0.99
N LYS A 236 -26.42 15.15 1.79
CA LYS A 236 -25.44 16.18 1.38
C LYS A 236 -24.66 15.74 0.16
N LEU A 237 -24.18 14.48 0.13
CA LEU A 237 -23.46 13.94 -1.01
C LEU A 237 -24.33 13.88 -2.27
N ARG A 238 -25.59 13.46 -2.16
CA ARG A 238 -26.54 13.49 -3.28
C ARG A 238 -26.76 14.89 -3.82
N LYS A 239 -26.88 15.88 -2.95
CA LYS A 239 -27.00 17.30 -3.36
C LYS A 239 -25.72 17.78 -4.03
N ALA A 240 -24.55 17.45 -3.47
CA ALA A 240 -23.25 17.83 -4.00
C ALA A 240 -22.99 17.25 -5.40
N THR A 241 -23.54 16.08 -5.72
CA THR A 241 -23.48 15.49 -7.07
C THR A 241 -24.57 16.01 -8.03
N GLY A 242 -25.27 17.08 -7.65
CA GLY A 242 -26.35 17.63 -8.47
C GLY A 242 -27.57 16.69 -8.62
N GLY A 243 -27.72 15.70 -7.77
CA GLY A 243 -28.77 14.68 -7.82
C GLY A 243 -28.53 13.53 -8.82
N ARG A 244 -27.60 13.70 -9.78
CA ARG A 244 -27.26 12.66 -10.79
C ARG A 244 -26.48 11.51 -10.20
N GLY A 245 -25.68 11.77 -9.19
CA GLY A 245 -24.76 10.81 -8.58
C GLY A 245 -23.31 10.98 -9.01
N ALA A 246 -22.43 10.19 -8.43
CA ALA A 246 -20.99 10.17 -8.70
C ALA A 246 -20.64 9.28 -9.88
N ASP A 247 -19.79 9.73 -10.80
CA ASP A 247 -19.30 8.94 -11.93
C ASP A 247 -18.23 7.95 -11.49
N VAL A 248 -17.39 8.36 -10.51
CA VAL A 248 -16.39 7.50 -9.90
C VAL A 248 -16.48 7.61 -8.38
N ILE A 249 -16.51 6.49 -7.70
CA ILE A 249 -16.34 6.42 -6.24
C ILE A 249 -15.04 5.68 -5.95
N PHE A 250 -14.07 6.36 -5.36
CA PHE A 250 -12.84 5.75 -4.90
C PHE A 250 -12.95 5.39 -3.41
N GLU A 251 -13.11 4.11 -3.13
CA GLU A 251 -13.52 3.60 -1.83
C GLU A 251 -12.33 3.02 -1.04
N LEU A 252 -12.10 3.57 0.16
CA LEU A 252 -10.97 3.24 1.03
C LEU A 252 -11.39 2.83 2.45
N VAL A 253 -12.69 2.90 2.78
CA VAL A 253 -13.20 2.79 4.17
C VAL A 253 -13.97 1.49 4.39
N GLY A 254 -14.88 1.15 3.49
CA GLY A 254 -15.81 0.02 3.67
C GLY A 254 -16.97 0.34 4.62
N GLY A 255 -17.73 -0.68 4.99
CA GLY A 255 -18.80 -0.58 5.98
C GLY A 255 -19.93 0.36 5.57
N ASP A 256 -20.38 1.14 6.54
CA ASP A 256 -21.53 2.04 6.36
C ASP A 256 -21.23 3.20 5.39
N VAL A 257 -19.92 3.57 5.26
CA VAL A 257 -19.50 4.59 4.29
C VAL A 257 -19.64 4.06 2.86
N TYR A 258 -19.15 2.85 2.58
CA TYR A 258 -19.37 2.17 1.30
C TYR A 258 -20.87 2.07 0.98
N ALA A 259 -21.67 1.57 1.93
CA ALA A 259 -23.12 1.40 1.74
C ALA A 259 -23.86 2.73 1.50
N GLY A 260 -23.37 3.82 2.05
CA GLY A 260 -23.90 5.17 1.77
C GLY A 260 -23.50 5.68 0.39
N CYS A 261 -22.25 5.42 -0.03
CA CYS A 261 -21.74 5.81 -1.35
C CYS A 261 -22.48 5.09 -2.49
N THR A 262 -22.81 3.79 -2.36
CA THR A 262 -23.55 3.06 -3.40
C THR A 262 -24.92 3.66 -3.70
N LYS A 263 -25.54 4.35 -2.73
CA LYS A 263 -26.83 5.04 -2.92
C LYS A 263 -26.73 6.32 -3.77
N VAL A 264 -25.50 6.76 -4.07
CA VAL A 264 -25.23 8.01 -4.78
C VAL A 264 -24.34 7.77 -6.00
N ILE A 265 -24.28 6.55 -6.49
CA ILE A 265 -23.60 6.24 -7.76
C ILE A 265 -24.47 6.68 -8.95
N ALA A 266 -23.84 7.28 -9.97
CA ALA A 266 -24.51 7.63 -11.22
C ALA A 266 -24.73 6.39 -12.10
N PRO A 267 -25.69 6.40 -13.03
CA PRO A 267 -25.71 5.42 -14.15
C PRO A 267 -24.38 5.44 -14.90
N MET A 268 -23.88 4.28 -15.30
CA MET A 268 -22.54 4.06 -15.86
C MET A 268 -21.38 4.42 -14.90
N GLY A 269 -21.68 4.58 -13.62
CA GLY A 269 -20.70 4.87 -12.58
C GLY A 269 -19.78 3.68 -12.29
N ARG A 270 -18.63 3.97 -11.71
CA ARG A 270 -17.55 3.03 -11.43
C ARG A 270 -17.14 3.14 -9.95
N ILE A 271 -17.22 2.05 -9.20
CA ILE A 271 -16.74 2.00 -7.82
C ILE A 271 -15.41 1.26 -7.80
N VAL A 272 -14.35 1.91 -7.36
CA VAL A 272 -13.02 1.32 -7.18
C VAL A 272 -12.79 1.10 -5.69
N VAL A 273 -12.74 -0.14 -5.24
CA VAL A 273 -12.45 -0.49 -3.85
C VAL A 273 -10.96 -0.79 -3.71
N ALA A 274 -10.22 0.08 -3.04
CA ALA A 274 -8.78 -0.05 -2.82
C ALA A 274 -8.40 -0.11 -1.33
N GLY A 275 -9.38 -0.08 -0.42
CA GLY A 275 -9.13 -0.17 1.02
C GLY A 275 -10.37 -0.51 1.83
N ILE A 276 -10.14 -0.91 3.07
CA ILE A 276 -11.17 -1.27 4.04
C ILE A 276 -10.81 -0.72 5.44
N SER A 277 -10.24 0.47 5.48
CA SER A 277 -9.68 1.07 6.71
C SER A 277 -10.73 1.32 7.81
N GLY A 278 -12.02 1.33 7.47
CA GLY A 278 -13.13 1.48 8.42
C GLY A 278 -13.44 0.23 9.24
N LEU A 279 -13.01 -0.94 8.78
CA LEU A 279 -13.31 -2.19 9.46
C LEU A 279 -12.44 -2.35 10.73
N ARG A 280 -13.09 -2.67 11.84
CA ARG A 280 -12.42 -2.94 13.11
C ARG A 280 -12.33 -4.43 13.33
N ILE A 281 -11.14 -4.99 13.14
CA ILE A 281 -10.87 -6.42 13.31
C ILE A 281 -9.91 -6.60 14.48
N GLN A 282 -10.24 -7.52 15.39
CA GLN A 282 -9.38 -7.95 16.48
C GLN A 282 -8.98 -9.40 16.24
N ARG A 283 -7.67 -9.66 16.11
CA ARG A 283 -7.12 -10.97 15.70
C ARG A 283 -7.71 -12.15 16.48
N ARG A 284 -7.86 -12.00 17.80
CA ARG A 284 -8.31 -13.08 18.71
C ARG A 284 -9.82 -13.08 18.99
N ASN A 285 -10.60 -12.19 18.37
CA ASN A 285 -12.02 -12.08 18.59
C ASN A 285 -12.80 -12.52 17.36
N PRO A 286 -13.33 -13.77 17.30
CA PRO A 286 -14.08 -14.28 16.15
C PRO A 286 -15.30 -13.43 15.79
N LEU A 287 -15.96 -12.83 16.79
CA LEU A 287 -17.12 -11.96 16.56
C LEU A 287 -16.73 -10.72 15.76
N SER A 288 -15.54 -10.16 16.02
CA SER A 288 -15.04 -9.01 15.24
C SER A 288 -14.83 -9.35 13.76
N TRP A 289 -14.38 -10.57 13.46
CA TRP A 289 -14.23 -11.07 12.08
C TRP A 289 -15.60 -11.24 11.41
N LEU A 290 -16.58 -11.81 12.11
CA LEU A 290 -17.94 -11.98 11.58
C LEU A 290 -18.58 -10.61 11.29
N LEU A 291 -18.46 -9.66 12.20
CA LEU A 291 -18.96 -8.28 12.01
C LEU A 291 -18.26 -7.58 10.86
N ALA A 292 -16.94 -7.69 10.76
CA ALA A 292 -16.17 -7.13 9.65
C ALA A 292 -16.56 -7.77 8.30
N ALA A 293 -16.75 -9.09 8.25
CA ALA A 293 -17.15 -9.81 7.03
C ALA A 293 -18.54 -9.36 6.53
N ARG A 294 -19.45 -8.99 7.42
CA ARG A 294 -20.75 -8.41 7.05
C ARG A 294 -20.64 -7.00 6.47
N LYS A 295 -19.63 -6.24 6.89
CA LYS A 295 -19.37 -4.85 6.48
C LYS A 295 -18.36 -4.72 5.33
N LEU A 296 -17.80 -5.83 4.83
CA LEU A 296 -16.97 -5.81 3.63
C LEU A 296 -17.77 -5.30 2.44
N PRO A 297 -17.17 -4.43 1.58
CA PRO A 297 -17.75 -4.11 0.28
C PRO A 297 -18.03 -5.40 -0.51
N LYS A 298 -19.27 -5.59 -0.90
CA LYS A 298 -19.71 -6.77 -1.66
C LYS A 298 -20.45 -6.33 -2.91
N PRO A 299 -20.14 -6.92 -4.08
CA PRO A 299 -20.93 -6.66 -5.28
C PRO A 299 -22.36 -7.22 -5.07
N ASN A 300 -23.33 -6.36 -5.28
CA ASN A 300 -24.75 -6.78 -5.37
C ASN A 300 -25.13 -6.75 -6.85
N LEU A 301 -25.04 -7.90 -7.52
CA LEU A 301 -25.25 -7.99 -8.96
C LEU A 301 -26.62 -7.48 -9.39
N ARG A 302 -27.67 -7.75 -8.62
CA ARG A 302 -29.02 -7.24 -8.90
C ARG A 302 -29.06 -5.71 -8.88
N GLU A 303 -28.49 -5.10 -7.85
CA GLU A 303 -28.41 -3.64 -7.70
C GLU A 303 -27.58 -3.02 -8.83
N MET A 304 -26.43 -3.63 -9.16
CA MET A 304 -25.54 -3.19 -10.25
C MET A 304 -26.26 -3.21 -11.60
N LEU A 305 -27.02 -4.28 -11.89
CA LEU A 305 -27.83 -4.39 -13.12
C LEU A 305 -28.93 -3.33 -13.16
N MET A 306 -29.67 -3.16 -12.05
CA MET A 306 -30.80 -2.23 -12.00
C MET A 306 -30.39 -0.76 -12.07
N ASN A 307 -29.22 -0.42 -11.53
CA ASN A 307 -28.69 0.96 -11.50
C ASN A 307 -27.57 1.20 -12.51
N SER A 308 -27.21 0.19 -13.32
CA SER A 308 -26.23 0.28 -14.41
C SER A 308 -24.87 0.83 -13.98
N TYR A 309 -24.24 0.22 -12.95
CA TYR A 309 -22.89 0.63 -12.52
C TYR A 309 -21.94 -0.58 -12.40
N GLY A 310 -20.61 -0.30 -12.41
CA GLY A 310 -19.56 -1.30 -12.25
C GLY A 310 -18.84 -1.19 -10.91
N MET A 311 -18.33 -2.32 -10.39
CA MET A 311 -17.47 -2.38 -9.21
C MET A 311 -16.18 -3.13 -9.55
N MET A 312 -15.05 -2.63 -9.09
CA MET A 312 -13.72 -3.20 -9.33
C MET A 312 -12.83 -3.05 -8.10
N SER A 313 -11.83 -3.92 -7.98
CA SER A 313 -10.85 -3.84 -6.91
C SER A 313 -9.51 -4.41 -7.35
N PHE A 314 -8.44 -4.07 -6.64
CA PHE A 314 -7.09 -4.55 -6.91
C PHE A 314 -6.24 -4.54 -5.64
N HIS A 315 -5.09 -5.22 -5.70
CA HIS A 315 -4.11 -5.22 -4.63
C HIS A 315 -2.77 -4.77 -5.19
N ILE A 316 -2.38 -3.52 -4.88
CA ILE A 316 -1.18 -2.90 -5.46
C ILE A 316 0.10 -3.69 -5.21
N GLY A 317 0.27 -4.25 -4.00
CA GLY A 317 1.45 -5.05 -3.69
C GLY A 317 1.58 -6.28 -4.59
N ARG A 318 0.49 -6.98 -4.88
CA ARG A 318 0.53 -8.13 -5.81
C ARG A 318 0.82 -7.69 -7.25
N LEU A 319 0.18 -6.63 -7.71
CA LEU A 319 0.45 -6.09 -9.04
C LEU A 319 1.91 -5.68 -9.21
N PHE A 320 2.45 -4.96 -8.24
CA PHE A 320 3.82 -4.45 -8.30
C PHE A 320 4.88 -5.53 -8.01
N ILE A 321 4.66 -6.36 -6.96
CA ILE A 321 5.68 -7.28 -6.46
C ILE A 321 5.62 -8.65 -7.15
N GLU A 322 4.42 -9.21 -7.37
CA GLU A 322 4.28 -10.58 -7.88
C GLU A 322 4.18 -10.62 -9.40
N GLN A 323 3.49 -9.64 -10.01
CA GLN A 323 3.24 -9.63 -11.46
C GLN A 323 4.20 -8.74 -12.24
N GLY A 324 4.94 -7.86 -11.55
CA GLY A 324 5.74 -6.82 -12.17
C GLY A 324 4.87 -5.66 -12.67
N LEU A 325 5.28 -4.45 -12.36
CA LEU A 325 4.63 -3.27 -12.92
C LEU A 325 5.16 -3.03 -14.33
N ASP A 326 4.27 -2.78 -15.28
CA ASP A 326 4.67 -2.23 -16.57
C ASP A 326 5.38 -0.88 -16.34
N ALA A 327 6.60 -0.75 -16.85
CA ALA A 327 7.43 0.46 -16.70
C ALA A 327 6.67 1.71 -17.19
N GLY A 328 5.90 1.60 -18.26
CA GLY A 328 5.10 2.70 -18.80
C GLY A 328 4.05 3.23 -17.82
N ILE A 329 3.54 2.40 -16.90
CA ILE A 329 2.62 2.89 -15.85
C ILE A 329 3.31 3.85 -14.89
N TRP A 330 4.55 3.55 -14.51
CA TRP A 330 5.34 4.43 -13.63
C TRP A 330 5.73 5.72 -14.34
N GLU A 331 6.19 5.62 -15.58
CA GLU A 331 6.56 6.77 -16.41
C GLU A 331 5.37 7.70 -16.65
N ASP A 332 4.20 7.16 -17.03
CA ASP A 332 2.95 7.90 -17.18
C ASP A 332 2.60 8.68 -15.88
N LEU A 333 2.69 8.00 -14.73
CA LEU A 333 2.40 8.61 -13.44
C LEU A 333 3.39 9.75 -13.12
N ILE A 334 4.68 9.55 -13.30
CA ILE A 334 5.71 10.58 -13.07
C ILE A 334 5.44 11.78 -13.98
N GLN A 335 5.32 11.55 -15.27
CA GLN A 335 5.06 12.63 -16.25
C GLN A 335 3.81 13.42 -15.87
N PHE A 336 2.75 12.74 -15.43
CA PHE A 336 1.52 13.41 -15.04
C PHE A 336 1.70 14.27 -13.79
N VAL A 337 2.35 13.77 -12.73
CA VAL A 337 2.53 14.54 -11.50
C VAL A 337 3.47 15.72 -11.69
N GLU A 338 4.53 15.57 -12.48
CA GLU A 338 5.46 16.64 -12.82
C GLU A 338 4.77 17.73 -13.65
N SER A 339 4.03 17.36 -14.69
CA SER A 339 3.31 18.31 -15.56
C SER A 339 2.22 19.09 -14.83
N ASN A 340 1.66 18.53 -13.75
CA ASN A 340 0.61 19.18 -12.96
C ASN A 340 1.13 19.78 -11.63
N GLY A 341 2.43 19.73 -11.35
CA GLY A 341 3.01 20.24 -10.11
C GLY A 341 2.51 19.53 -8.84
N ILE A 342 2.07 18.28 -8.98
CA ILE A 342 1.51 17.49 -7.86
C ILE A 342 2.64 16.98 -6.97
N LYS A 343 2.50 17.16 -5.65
CA LYS A 343 3.46 16.69 -4.66
C LYS A 343 2.76 15.96 -3.52
N PRO A 344 3.35 14.87 -2.99
CA PRO A 344 2.80 14.19 -1.84
C PRO A 344 2.65 15.11 -0.63
N PHE A 345 1.49 15.04 0.00
CA PHE A 345 1.22 15.76 1.23
C PHE A 345 1.73 14.95 2.42
N VAL A 346 2.92 15.31 2.93
CA VAL A 346 3.54 14.72 4.12
C VAL A 346 3.11 15.52 5.33
N SER A 347 2.34 14.92 6.23
CA SER A 347 1.78 15.62 7.39
C SER A 347 2.69 15.55 8.62
N ARG A 348 3.47 14.49 8.73
CA ARG A 348 4.35 14.29 9.88
C ARG A 348 5.56 13.44 9.51
N VAL A 349 6.69 13.84 10.02
CA VAL A 349 7.97 13.13 9.94
C VAL A 349 8.34 12.65 11.34
N TYR A 350 8.66 11.38 11.47
CA TYR A 350 9.14 10.74 12.69
C TYR A 350 10.62 10.38 12.54
N GLU A 351 11.29 10.14 13.64
CA GLU A 351 12.60 9.49 13.61
C GLU A 351 12.44 7.96 13.51
N PHE A 352 13.50 7.26 13.14
CA PHE A 352 13.46 5.82 12.88
C PHE A 352 12.95 4.99 14.08
N ASP A 353 13.36 5.34 15.27
CA ASP A 353 12.94 4.70 16.52
C ASP A 353 11.52 5.08 16.98
N GLU A 354 10.95 6.16 16.43
CA GLU A 354 9.58 6.61 16.68
C GLU A 354 8.52 5.96 15.75
N ILE A 355 8.90 5.04 14.85
CA ILE A 355 7.92 4.34 14.00
C ILE A 355 6.78 3.66 14.80
N PRO A 356 6.99 3.10 16.02
CA PRO A 356 5.88 2.61 16.84
C PRO A 356 4.83 3.68 17.17
N GLU A 357 5.24 4.94 17.42
CA GLU A 357 4.35 6.09 17.63
C GLU A 357 3.58 6.44 16.34
N ALA A 358 4.25 6.39 15.19
CA ALA A 358 3.59 6.57 13.90
C ALA A 358 2.50 5.51 13.65
N HIS A 359 2.76 4.25 14.00
CA HIS A 359 1.75 3.19 13.96
C HIS A 359 0.57 3.47 14.88
N ARG A 360 0.83 3.97 16.11
CA ARG A 360 -0.23 4.35 17.07
C ARG A 360 -1.09 5.49 16.51
N ALA A 361 -0.47 6.49 15.92
CA ALA A 361 -1.17 7.63 15.31
C ALA A 361 -2.05 7.20 14.11
N LEU A 362 -1.55 6.31 13.25
CA LEU A 362 -2.33 5.74 12.14
C LEU A 362 -3.51 4.90 12.63
N GLU A 363 -3.30 4.05 13.63
CA GLU A 363 -4.33 3.21 14.23
C GLU A 363 -5.44 4.05 14.89
N ALA A 364 -5.07 5.15 15.56
CA ALA A 364 -5.98 6.11 16.15
C ALA A 364 -6.67 7.01 15.11
N ARG A 365 -6.29 6.94 13.81
CA ARG A 365 -6.78 7.81 12.73
C ARG A 365 -6.59 9.31 12.99
N SER A 366 -5.58 9.65 13.80
CA SER A 366 -5.23 11.04 14.13
C SER A 366 -4.38 11.72 13.05
N THR A 367 -3.92 10.96 12.04
CA THR A 367 -3.09 11.44 10.93
C THR A 367 -3.91 11.91 9.73
N PHE A 368 -3.28 12.70 8.88
CA PHE A 368 -3.76 13.08 7.55
C PHE A 368 -2.58 13.06 6.58
N GLY A 369 -2.83 12.98 5.26
CA GLY A 369 -1.75 12.81 4.28
C GLY A 369 -0.91 11.55 4.54
N LYS A 370 0.36 11.63 4.18
CA LYS A 370 1.34 10.59 4.43
C LYS A 370 2.13 10.87 5.70
N VAL A 371 2.46 9.80 6.40
CA VAL A 371 3.38 9.78 7.52
C VAL A 371 4.67 9.10 7.06
N VAL A 372 5.82 9.66 7.38
CA VAL A 372 7.13 9.14 7.00
C VAL A 372 8.07 9.09 8.20
N ALA A 373 9.14 8.32 8.10
CA ALA A 373 10.22 8.31 9.10
C ALA A 373 11.57 8.56 8.42
N ARG A 374 12.48 9.26 9.10
CA ARG A 374 13.90 9.40 8.73
C ARG A 374 14.72 8.29 9.37
N VAL A 375 15.72 7.81 8.63
CA VAL A 375 16.64 6.74 9.06
C VAL A 375 18.02 7.30 9.32
#